data_8412c6ac62dabaf0ac934ba5997f98dc
#
_entry.id   8412c6ac62dabaf0ac934ba5997f98dc
#
_cell.length_a   1.000
_cell.length_b   1.000
_cell.length_c   1.000
_cell.angle_alpha   90.00
_cell.angle_beta   90.00
_cell.angle_gamma   90.00
#
_symmetry.space_group_name_H-M   'P 1'
#
loop_
_entity.id
_entity.type
_entity.pdbx_description
1 polymer ?
#
loop_
_entity_poly.entity_id
_entity_poly.type
_entity_poly.pdbx_seq_one_letter_code
_entity_poly.pdbx_strand_id
1 'polypeptide(L)'
;METITIHDNWYIKPLELCNAKKYIEDINNISFAATGFIHAWKSNLFFEEACQLLVNAIRLFLRGYYDCAFYSLRQSIETSIGIIYLTANPDKEDEWKRRCDGFESGAMSKWLREYEPTFKDIREKMTGFFDDVRNDQLKMNKYVHKQGFVSFYKVRNNPIISQQKGISEDQIQKDFESFLKKCIGAVAIYRLTIDALPVVLMDEDIRLRTGDLITEPYSQEFVDTYIGSENIEAFKTTEIYKDFYESLHRNEKQNDAVYDLIHFQYYNREKMDDYMAQLHLCSFTDRIAMCLYTISVKISHVFVDGIHWYHSDVKSSNNDKSITVGLSYFEDFFSDTENDFNKCYYNVFLSRCQINGNYTYFEHNEMLSANEIECVKLIASQLSNLANEMDRYFSSLVSSKLNHDNQ
;
A
#
# COMPACT_ATOMS: atom_id res chain seq x y z
N MET A 1 -24.84 -11.14 29.06
CA MET A 1 -23.67 -10.28 29.25
C MET A 1 -24.11 -9.13 30.13
N GLU A 2 -23.68 -9.09 31.37
CA GLU A 2 -23.92 -7.94 32.22
C GLU A 2 -23.14 -6.75 31.65
N THR A 3 -23.86 -5.68 31.33
CA THR A 3 -23.25 -4.43 30.91
C THR A 3 -22.57 -3.82 32.15
N ILE A 4 -21.26 -3.89 32.21
CA ILE A 4 -20.52 -3.19 33.24
C ILE A 4 -20.68 -1.70 32.99
N THR A 5 -21.56 -1.05 33.74
CA THR A 5 -21.65 0.40 33.75
C THR A 5 -20.43 0.92 34.50
N ILE A 6 -19.39 1.27 33.77
CA ILE A 6 -18.27 2.02 34.32
C ILE A 6 -18.83 3.41 34.59
N HIS A 7 -19.00 3.75 35.86
CA HIS A 7 -19.33 5.13 36.25
C HIS A 7 -18.29 6.05 35.61
N ASP A 8 -18.76 7.07 34.91
CA ASP A 8 -17.92 8.06 34.24
C ASP A 8 -16.81 8.49 35.18
N ASN A 9 -15.60 8.09 34.83
CA ASN A 9 -14.44 8.41 35.63
C ASN A 9 -14.17 9.91 35.44
N TRP A 10 -14.53 10.72 36.44
CA TRP A 10 -14.34 12.17 36.40
C TRP A 10 -12.89 12.63 36.18
N TYR A 11 -11.95 11.70 36.21
CA TYR A 11 -10.56 11.91 35.80
C TYR A 11 -10.34 11.82 34.30
N ILE A 12 -11.30 11.32 33.53
CA ILE A 12 -11.20 11.17 32.07
C ILE A 12 -12.02 12.28 31.45
N LYS A 13 -11.35 13.16 30.69
CA LYS A 13 -11.98 14.26 30.00
C LYS A 13 -11.69 14.14 28.51
N PRO A 14 -12.70 13.85 27.68
CA PRO A 14 -12.56 13.90 26.23
C PRO A 14 -12.14 15.29 25.77
N LEU A 15 -11.23 15.35 24.80
CA LEU A 15 -10.83 16.57 24.09
C LEU A 15 -11.12 16.42 22.61
N GLU A 16 -11.46 17.52 21.96
CA GLU A 16 -11.68 17.53 20.53
C GLU A 16 -10.34 17.56 19.76
N LEU A 17 -10.36 16.96 18.58
CA LEU A 17 -9.29 17.05 17.60
C LEU A 17 -9.94 17.36 16.25
N CYS A 18 -9.91 18.61 15.85
CA CYS A 18 -10.69 19.13 14.71
C CYS A 18 -10.42 18.36 13.40
N ASN A 19 -9.19 17.90 13.19
CA ASN A 19 -8.76 17.21 11.96
C ASN A 19 -8.64 15.70 12.13
N ALA A 20 -9.26 15.10 13.14
CA ALA A 20 -9.10 13.67 13.44
C ALA A 20 -9.37 12.75 12.24
N LYS A 21 -10.44 13.04 11.47
CA LYS A 21 -10.79 12.26 10.27
C LYS A 21 -9.69 12.37 9.22
N LYS A 22 -9.21 13.59 8.93
CA LYS A 22 -8.13 13.81 7.97
C LYS A 22 -6.85 13.09 8.38
N TYR A 23 -6.45 13.12 9.65
CA TYR A 23 -5.27 12.37 10.10
C TYR A 23 -5.41 10.87 9.87
N ILE A 24 -6.60 10.30 10.08
CA ILE A 24 -6.84 8.87 9.81
C ILE A 24 -6.76 8.59 8.30
N GLU A 25 -7.32 9.47 7.46
CA GLU A 25 -7.23 9.36 6.00
C GLU A 25 -5.78 9.49 5.53
N ASP A 26 -5.03 10.44 6.09
CA ASP A 26 -3.63 10.67 5.72
C ASP A 26 -2.70 9.49 6.12
N ILE A 27 -2.98 8.80 7.24
CA ILE A 27 -2.25 7.60 7.65
C ILE A 27 -2.34 6.50 6.58
N ASN A 28 -3.43 6.45 5.80
CA ASN A 28 -3.57 5.50 4.69
C ASN A 28 -2.50 5.68 3.61
N ASN A 29 -1.90 6.87 3.46
CA ASN A 29 -0.76 7.04 2.54
C ASN A 29 0.41 6.11 2.87
N ILE A 30 0.63 5.80 4.16
CA ILE A 30 1.67 4.85 4.57
C ILE A 30 1.26 3.42 4.27
N SER A 31 -0.01 3.06 4.51
CA SER A 31 -0.53 1.72 4.25
C SER A 31 -0.56 1.41 2.74
N PHE A 32 -0.96 2.37 1.91
CA PHE A 32 -0.98 2.22 0.44
C PHE A 32 0.42 2.22 -0.18
N ALA A 33 1.40 2.79 0.52
CA ALA A 33 2.81 2.69 0.14
C ALA A 33 3.45 1.34 0.51
N ALA A 34 2.65 0.29 0.71
CA ALA A 34 3.13 -1.06 0.94
C ALA A 34 3.91 -1.57 -0.28
N THR A 35 5.03 -2.26 -0.05
CA THR A 35 5.79 -2.84 -1.14
C THR A 35 5.25 -4.21 -1.56
N GLY A 36 5.19 -4.45 -2.88
CA GLY A 36 4.78 -5.72 -3.47
C GLY A 36 5.87 -6.80 -3.51
N PHE A 37 7.06 -6.55 -2.99
CA PHE A 37 8.12 -7.55 -2.95
C PHE A 37 7.74 -8.74 -2.05
N ILE A 38 7.90 -9.96 -2.56
CA ILE A 38 7.52 -11.21 -1.86
C ILE A 38 8.12 -11.28 -0.43
N HIS A 39 9.34 -10.82 -0.25
CA HIS A 39 10.02 -10.83 1.05
C HIS A 39 9.62 -9.67 1.97
N ALA A 40 8.85 -8.71 1.49
CA ALA A 40 8.46 -7.52 2.24
C ALA A 40 7.16 -7.67 3.04
N TRP A 41 6.49 -8.83 3.00
CA TRP A 41 5.24 -9.04 3.73
C TRP A 41 5.38 -8.77 5.24
N LYS A 42 6.52 -9.09 5.84
CA LYS A 42 6.80 -8.79 7.26
C LYS A 42 6.90 -7.29 7.49
N SER A 43 7.62 -6.58 6.62
CA SER A 43 7.77 -5.14 6.69
C SER A 43 6.43 -4.45 6.57
N ASN A 44 5.60 -4.85 5.61
CA ASN A 44 4.25 -4.32 5.44
C ASN A 44 3.41 -4.53 6.70
N LEU A 45 3.39 -5.74 7.27
CA LEU A 45 2.66 -6.05 8.50
C LEU A 45 3.06 -5.14 9.67
N PHE A 46 4.36 -4.87 9.85
CA PHE A 46 4.83 -3.98 10.92
C PHE A 46 4.45 -2.52 10.68
N PHE A 47 4.48 -2.05 9.44
CA PHE A 47 4.05 -0.69 9.13
C PHE A 47 2.54 -0.52 9.20
N GLU A 48 1.75 -1.54 8.87
CA GLU A 48 0.30 -1.57 9.13
C GLU A 48 0.00 -1.51 10.63
N GLU A 49 0.74 -2.27 11.46
CA GLU A 49 0.63 -2.18 12.92
C GLU A 49 1.02 -0.80 13.44
N ALA A 50 2.07 -0.18 12.89
CA ALA A 50 2.44 1.19 13.23
C ALA A 50 1.33 2.19 12.86
N CYS A 51 0.69 2.05 11.70
CA CYS A 51 -0.47 2.84 11.29
C CYS A 51 -1.66 2.62 12.23
N GLN A 52 -1.94 1.38 12.60
CA GLN A 52 -3.00 1.05 13.56
C GLN A 52 -2.76 1.70 14.93
N LEU A 53 -1.50 1.74 15.39
CA LEU A 53 -1.13 2.41 16.64
C LEU A 53 -1.35 3.94 16.55
N LEU A 54 -1.06 4.57 15.41
CA LEU A 54 -1.37 5.98 15.17
C LEU A 54 -2.88 6.24 15.22
N VAL A 55 -3.69 5.41 14.58
CA VAL A 55 -5.16 5.49 14.63
C VAL A 55 -5.67 5.27 16.06
N ASN A 56 -5.11 4.32 16.79
CA ASN A 56 -5.45 4.07 18.19
C ASN A 56 -5.13 5.29 19.06
N ALA A 57 -4.01 5.96 18.83
CA ALA A 57 -3.65 7.17 19.55
C ALA A 57 -4.70 8.28 19.37
N ILE A 58 -5.17 8.50 18.15
CA ILE A 58 -6.25 9.47 17.85
C ILE A 58 -7.52 9.10 18.62
N ARG A 59 -7.96 7.84 18.53
CA ARG A 59 -9.20 7.36 19.19
C ARG A 59 -9.13 7.46 20.70
N LEU A 60 -7.97 7.11 21.29
CA LEU A 60 -7.75 7.20 22.73
C LEU A 60 -7.73 8.65 23.21
N PHE A 61 -7.09 9.55 22.46
CA PHE A 61 -7.07 10.97 22.79
C PHE A 61 -8.46 11.57 22.81
N LEU A 62 -9.27 11.34 21.78
CA LEU A 62 -10.66 11.81 21.68
C LEU A 62 -11.54 11.31 22.84
N ARG A 63 -11.19 10.16 23.42
CA ARG A 63 -11.89 9.59 24.58
C ARG A 63 -11.31 10.04 25.95
N GLY A 64 -10.27 10.87 25.94
CA GLY A 64 -9.64 11.39 27.16
C GLY A 64 -8.56 10.48 27.76
N TYR A 65 -8.19 9.40 27.11
CA TYR A 65 -7.12 8.46 27.54
C TYR A 65 -5.74 8.95 27.07
N TYR A 66 -5.33 10.14 27.44
CA TYR A 66 -4.14 10.81 26.89
C TYR A 66 -2.85 10.01 27.08
N ASP A 67 -2.64 9.38 28.23
CA ASP A 67 -1.42 8.65 28.48
C ASP A 67 -1.31 7.41 27.56
N CYS A 68 -2.43 6.72 27.35
CA CYS A 68 -2.50 5.61 26.41
C CYS A 68 -2.32 6.09 24.96
N ALA A 69 -2.83 7.30 24.64
CA ALA A 69 -2.62 7.91 23.35
C ALA A 69 -1.14 8.20 23.09
N PHE A 70 -0.44 8.82 24.04
CA PHE A 70 1.00 9.06 23.93
C PHE A 70 1.82 7.77 23.89
N TYR A 71 1.39 6.75 24.64
CA TYR A 71 2.02 5.43 24.55
C TYR A 71 1.89 4.83 23.15
N SER A 72 0.71 4.91 22.55
CA SER A 72 0.48 4.41 21.18
C SER A 72 1.30 5.17 20.14
N LEU A 73 1.44 6.51 20.24
CA LEU A 73 2.30 7.30 19.37
C LEU A 73 3.76 6.84 19.46
N ARG A 74 4.26 6.68 20.67
CA ARG A 74 5.62 6.21 20.88
C ARG A 74 5.82 4.81 20.29
N GLN A 75 4.88 3.90 20.55
CA GLN A 75 4.97 2.52 20.10
C GLN A 75 4.97 2.40 18.57
N SER A 76 4.29 3.30 17.84
CA SER A 76 4.33 3.30 16.36
C SER A 76 5.75 3.49 15.82
N ILE A 77 6.52 4.38 16.43
CA ILE A 77 7.94 4.60 16.08
C ILE A 77 8.80 3.37 16.46
N GLU A 78 8.59 2.82 17.67
CA GLU A 78 9.34 1.66 18.14
C GLU A 78 9.10 0.43 17.28
N THR A 79 7.85 0.21 16.83
CA THR A 79 7.48 -0.86 15.90
C THR A 79 8.19 -0.68 14.55
N SER A 80 8.24 0.54 14.03
CA SER A 80 8.95 0.85 12.77
C SER A 80 10.47 0.61 12.88
N ILE A 81 11.09 0.99 13.99
CA ILE A 81 12.52 0.71 14.26
C ILE A 81 12.76 -0.79 14.35
N GLY A 82 11.84 -1.52 15.00
CA GLY A 82 11.93 -2.97 15.18
C GLY A 82 12.01 -3.72 13.86
N ILE A 83 11.16 -3.38 12.89
CA ILE A 83 11.19 -4.06 11.59
C ILE A 83 12.44 -3.74 10.78
N ILE A 84 12.93 -2.51 10.81
CA ILE A 84 14.16 -2.15 10.12
C ILE A 84 15.32 -2.97 10.70
N TYR A 85 15.38 -3.07 12.04
CA TYR A 85 16.40 -3.87 12.72
C TYR A 85 16.33 -5.35 12.34
N LEU A 86 15.13 -5.94 12.32
CA LEU A 86 14.92 -7.35 11.98
C LEU A 86 15.18 -7.63 10.49
N THR A 87 14.90 -6.68 9.60
CA THR A 87 15.23 -6.79 8.18
C THR A 87 16.75 -6.82 7.97
N ALA A 88 17.50 -6.00 8.72
CA ALA A 88 18.96 -5.99 8.69
C ALA A 88 19.59 -7.18 9.45
N ASN A 89 18.85 -7.84 10.32
CA ASN A 89 19.32 -8.96 11.16
C ASN A 89 18.31 -10.13 11.16
N PRO A 90 18.12 -10.83 10.02
CA PRO A 90 17.12 -11.89 9.90
C PRO A 90 17.38 -13.09 10.85
N ASP A 91 18.62 -13.33 11.24
CA ASP A 91 19.04 -14.32 12.22
C ASP A 91 18.51 -14.02 13.64
N LYS A 92 18.16 -12.77 13.94
CA LYS A 92 17.61 -12.34 15.24
C LYS A 92 16.10 -12.51 15.37
N GLU A 93 15.41 -12.90 14.32
CA GLU A 93 13.94 -12.99 14.33
C GLU A 93 13.42 -13.99 15.37
N ASP A 94 14.05 -15.15 15.52
CA ASP A 94 13.64 -16.16 16.48
C ASP A 94 13.92 -15.75 17.94
N GLU A 95 14.99 -15.00 18.18
CA GLU A 95 15.26 -14.41 19.49
C GLU A 95 14.20 -13.35 19.83
N TRP A 96 13.86 -12.50 18.87
CA TRP A 96 12.81 -11.50 19.03
C TRP A 96 11.45 -12.14 19.33
N LYS A 97 11.04 -13.19 18.58
CA LYS A 97 9.80 -13.94 18.84
C LYS A 97 9.75 -14.54 20.24
N ARG A 98 10.87 -14.98 20.75
CA ARG A 98 10.99 -15.54 22.11
C ARG A 98 11.11 -14.48 23.20
N ARG A 99 11.06 -13.19 22.83
CA ARG A 99 11.19 -12.05 23.75
C ARG A 99 12.50 -12.07 24.55
N CYS A 100 13.61 -12.41 23.91
CA CYS A 100 14.93 -12.30 24.51
C CYS A 100 15.30 -10.84 24.78
N ASP A 101 16.24 -10.60 25.67
CA ASP A 101 16.79 -9.27 25.95
C ASP A 101 17.52 -8.70 24.72
N GLY A 102 17.67 -7.39 24.65
CA GLY A 102 18.43 -6.70 23.59
C GLY A 102 17.58 -6.12 22.46
N PHE A 103 16.25 -6.28 22.51
CA PHE A 103 15.30 -5.73 21.53
C PHE A 103 14.61 -4.46 22.02
N GLU A 104 15.20 -3.75 22.97
CA GLU A 104 14.74 -2.42 23.36
C GLU A 104 14.98 -1.45 22.21
N SER A 105 13.98 -0.62 21.93
CA SER A 105 14.00 0.37 20.84
C SER A 105 15.29 1.23 20.84
N GLY A 106 15.79 1.59 22.01
CA GLY A 106 17.04 2.35 22.14
C GLY A 106 18.27 1.58 21.66
N ALA A 107 18.38 0.28 22.00
CA ALA A 107 19.49 -0.58 21.59
C ALA A 107 19.44 -0.84 20.07
N MET A 108 18.25 -1.18 19.53
CA MET A 108 18.05 -1.37 18.09
C MET A 108 18.37 -0.11 17.31
N SER A 109 17.86 1.06 17.72
CA SER A 109 18.15 2.35 17.08
C SER A 109 19.64 2.73 17.11
N LYS A 110 20.35 2.38 18.20
CA LYS A 110 21.80 2.58 18.27
C LYS A 110 22.52 1.70 17.27
N TRP A 111 22.18 0.42 17.22
CA TRP A 111 22.76 -0.53 16.28
C TRP A 111 22.56 -0.10 14.83
N LEU A 112 21.33 0.29 14.46
CA LEU A 112 21.02 0.77 13.10
C LEU A 112 21.87 1.96 12.68
N ARG A 113 22.11 2.91 13.59
CA ARG A 113 22.97 4.08 13.32
C ARG A 113 24.43 3.71 13.10
N GLU A 114 24.89 2.64 13.72
CA GLU A 114 26.30 2.24 13.68
C GLU A 114 26.59 1.27 12.52
N TYR A 115 25.65 0.38 12.20
CA TYR A 115 25.92 -0.78 11.35
C TYR A 115 25.01 -0.93 10.12
N GLU A 116 23.83 -0.29 10.07
CA GLU A 116 22.96 -0.40 8.90
C GLU A 116 23.20 0.77 7.94
N PRO A 117 23.76 0.51 6.72
CA PRO A 117 24.23 1.57 5.82
C PRO A 117 23.10 2.48 5.33
N THR A 118 21.95 1.91 4.93
CA THR A 118 20.81 2.67 4.40
C THR A 118 20.21 3.59 5.46
N PHE A 119 19.99 3.08 6.66
CA PHE A 119 19.49 3.87 7.78
C PHE A 119 20.45 5.00 8.15
N LYS A 120 21.75 4.71 8.14
CA LYS A 120 22.81 5.70 8.42
C LYS A 120 22.81 6.80 7.37
N ASP A 121 22.79 6.47 6.09
CA ASP A 121 22.80 7.42 4.98
C ASP A 121 21.59 8.36 5.05
N ILE A 122 20.37 7.79 5.21
CA ILE A 122 19.13 8.58 5.37
C ILE A 122 19.23 9.51 6.58
N ARG A 123 19.69 9.00 7.72
CA ARG A 123 19.80 9.79 8.94
C ARG A 123 20.82 10.92 8.82
N GLU A 124 21.96 10.69 8.19
CA GLU A 124 22.99 11.72 7.99
C GLU A 124 22.48 12.87 7.12
N LYS A 125 21.72 12.55 6.06
CA LYS A 125 21.14 13.55 5.15
C LYS A 125 19.92 14.27 5.71
N MET A 126 19.20 13.65 6.63
CA MET A 126 18.01 14.18 7.27
C MET A 126 18.20 14.41 8.78
N THR A 127 19.40 14.82 9.21
CA THR A 127 19.77 14.95 10.64
C THR A 127 18.76 15.79 11.42
N GLY A 128 18.35 16.96 10.90
CA GLY A 128 17.39 17.83 11.56
C GLY A 128 16.05 17.17 11.84
N PHE A 129 15.52 16.42 10.86
CA PHE A 129 14.27 15.67 11.01
C PHE A 129 14.38 14.62 12.14
N PHE A 130 15.42 13.81 12.13
CA PHE A 130 15.62 12.77 13.14
C PHE A 130 15.89 13.33 14.54
N ASP A 131 16.56 14.46 14.64
CA ASP A 131 16.77 15.13 15.93
C ASP A 131 15.47 15.70 16.49
N ASP A 132 14.61 16.24 15.64
CA ASP A 132 13.26 16.67 16.01
C ASP A 132 12.41 15.50 16.52
N VAL A 133 12.38 14.38 15.77
CA VAL A 133 11.68 13.15 16.18
C VAL A 133 12.18 12.66 17.53
N ARG A 134 13.50 12.63 17.73
CA ARG A 134 14.11 12.24 19.02
C ARG A 134 13.70 13.15 20.16
N ASN A 135 13.72 14.46 19.94
CA ASN A 135 13.34 15.45 20.95
C ASN A 135 11.87 15.26 21.36
N ASP A 136 10.99 15.00 20.42
CA ASP A 136 9.58 14.75 20.70
C ASP A 136 9.36 13.40 21.39
N GLN A 137 10.11 12.35 21.04
CA GLN A 137 10.11 11.10 21.80
C GLN A 137 10.50 11.30 23.27
N LEU A 138 11.53 12.12 23.55
CA LEU A 138 11.95 12.47 24.91
C LEU A 138 10.85 13.21 25.68
N LYS A 139 10.09 14.07 25.02
CA LYS A 139 8.93 14.75 25.64
C LYS A 139 7.79 13.76 25.92
N MET A 140 7.44 12.89 24.95
CA MET A 140 6.43 11.83 25.13
C MET A 140 6.79 10.88 26.29
N ASN A 141 8.06 10.55 26.47
CA ASN A 141 8.52 9.71 27.56
C ASN A 141 8.14 10.25 28.94
N LYS A 142 8.04 11.58 29.13
CA LYS A 142 7.59 12.19 30.37
C LYS A 142 6.14 11.81 30.69
N TYR A 143 5.27 11.76 29.68
CA TYR A 143 3.88 11.35 29.86
C TYR A 143 3.78 9.84 30.13
N VAL A 144 4.50 9.03 29.38
CA VAL A 144 4.49 7.56 29.51
C VAL A 144 5.03 7.12 30.86
N HIS A 145 6.18 7.66 31.27
CA HIS A 145 6.86 7.27 32.52
C HIS A 145 6.45 8.10 33.74
N LYS A 146 5.41 8.95 33.63
CA LYS A 146 4.92 9.79 34.72
C LYS A 146 6.00 10.67 35.36
N GLN A 147 6.88 11.22 34.54
CA GLN A 147 7.96 12.09 35.01
C GLN A 147 7.41 13.51 35.27
N GLY A 148 7.36 13.86 36.55
CA GLY A 148 6.80 15.13 37.04
C GLY A 148 5.29 15.08 37.23
N PHE A 149 4.81 15.82 38.26
CA PHE A 149 3.39 15.82 38.65
C PHE A 149 2.45 16.27 37.53
N VAL A 150 2.92 17.11 36.61
CA VAL A 150 2.12 17.58 35.45
C VAL A 150 1.74 16.45 34.47
N SER A 151 2.43 15.32 34.51
CA SER A 151 2.11 14.15 33.69
C SER A 151 1.03 13.25 34.30
N PHE A 152 0.58 13.53 35.54
CA PHE A 152 -0.40 12.69 36.22
C PHE A 152 -1.83 13.05 35.79
N TYR A 153 -2.68 12.06 35.50
CA TYR A 153 -4.09 12.27 35.17
C TYR A 153 -4.83 13.11 36.22
N LYS A 154 -4.65 12.80 37.50
CA LYS A 154 -5.29 13.55 38.58
C LYS A 154 -4.93 15.02 38.60
N VAL A 155 -3.72 15.37 38.20
CA VAL A 155 -3.26 16.76 38.15
C VAL A 155 -3.83 17.47 36.94
N ARG A 156 -3.81 16.83 35.79
CA ARG A 156 -4.29 17.41 34.51
C ARG A 156 -5.82 17.59 34.50
N ASN A 157 -6.55 16.59 35.00
CA ASN A 157 -8.00 16.58 34.91
C ASN A 157 -8.69 17.15 36.14
N ASN A 158 -7.96 17.61 37.16
CA ASN A 158 -8.52 18.34 38.31
C ASN A 158 -8.47 19.83 37.99
N PRO A 159 -9.65 20.53 37.89
CA PRO A 159 -9.70 21.93 37.49
C PRO A 159 -8.90 22.88 38.42
N ILE A 160 -8.90 22.59 39.71
CA ILE A 160 -8.21 23.42 40.71
C ILE A 160 -6.68 23.21 40.57
N ILE A 161 -6.24 21.96 40.52
CA ILE A 161 -4.80 21.65 40.47
C ILE A 161 -4.23 22.05 39.11
N SER A 162 -4.93 21.77 38.01
CA SER A 162 -4.46 22.12 36.65
C SER A 162 -4.34 23.65 36.49
N GLN A 163 -5.28 24.42 36.99
CA GLN A 163 -5.20 25.88 36.98
C GLN A 163 -4.00 26.37 37.80
N GLN A 164 -3.75 25.84 38.98
CA GLN A 164 -2.60 26.20 39.82
C GLN A 164 -1.26 25.84 39.17
N LYS A 165 -1.23 24.81 38.33
CA LYS A 165 -0.02 24.35 37.61
C LYS A 165 0.10 24.90 36.20
N GLY A 166 -0.82 25.76 35.76
CA GLY A 166 -0.81 26.36 34.44
C GLY A 166 -0.99 25.36 33.28
N ILE A 167 -1.71 24.26 33.56
CA ILE A 167 -1.99 23.24 32.53
C ILE A 167 -3.30 23.61 31.84
N SER A 168 -3.22 23.97 30.56
CA SER A 168 -4.40 24.23 29.72
C SER A 168 -4.75 23.03 28.85
N GLU A 169 -6.03 22.84 28.57
CA GLU A 169 -6.53 21.84 27.64
C GLU A 169 -6.01 22.10 26.22
N ASP A 170 -5.99 23.37 25.81
CA ASP A 170 -5.44 23.79 24.52
C ASP A 170 -3.96 23.38 24.37
N GLN A 171 -3.18 23.46 25.44
CA GLN A 171 -1.78 23.04 25.38
C GLN A 171 -1.64 21.54 25.22
N ILE A 172 -2.46 20.74 25.94
CA ILE A 172 -2.47 19.28 25.80
C ILE A 172 -2.87 18.88 24.38
N GLN A 173 -3.88 19.54 23.81
CA GLN A 173 -4.33 19.30 22.44
C GLN A 173 -3.25 19.66 21.42
N LYS A 174 -2.62 20.82 21.53
CA LYS A 174 -1.53 21.25 20.65
C LYS A 174 -0.32 20.33 20.73
N ASP A 175 0.07 19.92 21.94
CA ASP A 175 1.16 18.97 22.14
C ASP A 175 0.85 17.63 21.48
N PHE A 176 -0.35 17.10 21.68
CA PHE A 176 -0.78 15.85 21.07
C PHE A 176 -0.76 15.93 19.54
N GLU A 177 -1.34 16.98 18.98
CA GLU A 177 -1.40 17.19 17.52
C GLU A 177 0.00 17.31 16.92
N SER A 178 0.89 18.05 17.59
CA SER A 178 2.30 18.18 17.18
C SER A 178 3.00 16.82 17.19
N PHE A 179 2.86 16.03 18.25
CA PHE A 179 3.47 14.70 18.34
C PHE A 179 2.87 13.72 17.35
N LEU A 180 1.56 13.76 17.13
CA LEU A 180 0.88 12.93 16.14
C LEU A 180 1.46 13.17 14.74
N LYS A 181 1.54 14.44 14.31
CA LYS A 181 2.11 14.79 12.99
C LYS A 181 3.55 14.31 12.87
N LYS A 182 4.36 14.50 13.89
CA LYS A 182 5.76 14.02 13.89
C LYS A 182 5.86 12.50 13.86
N CYS A 183 4.97 11.77 14.55
CA CYS A 183 4.96 10.32 14.51
C CYS A 183 4.51 9.79 13.14
N ILE A 184 3.51 10.39 12.49
CA ILE A 184 3.09 10.03 11.14
C ILE A 184 4.27 10.20 10.17
N GLY A 185 4.93 11.37 10.18
CA GLY A 185 6.11 11.63 9.33
C GLY A 185 7.27 10.68 9.64
N ALA A 186 7.52 10.37 10.94
CA ALA A 186 8.58 9.46 11.33
C ALA A 186 8.34 8.03 10.81
N VAL A 187 7.13 7.49 10.96
CA VAL A 187 6.76 6.16 10.42
C VAL A 187 6.94 6.14 8.92
N ALA A 188 6.51 7.20 8.20
CA ALA A 188 6.67 7.32 6.76
C ALA A 188 8.15 7.32 6.34
N ILE A 189 9.03 8.07 7.03
CA ILE A 189 10.46 8.07 6.73
C ILE A 189 11.12 6.74 7.08
N TYR A 190 10.75 6.11 8.18
CA TYR A 190 11.24 4.78 8.51
C TYR A 190 10.82 3.73 7.46
N ARG A 191 9.63 3.88 6.87
CA ARG A 191 9.19 3.04 5.75
C ARG A 191 10.15 3.10 4.56
N LEU A 192 10.71 4.28 4.26
CA LEU A 192 11.65 4.49 3.16
C LEU A 192 13.01 3.78 3.34
N THR A 193 13.33 3.29 4.54
CA THR A 193 14.54 2.48 4.75
C THR A 193 14.42 1.06 4.18
N ILE A 194 13.20 0.61 3.91
CA ILE A 194 12.94 -0.70 3.30
C ILE A 194 13.07 -0.61 1.77
N ASP A 195 12.42 0.37 1.18
CA ASP A 195 12.60 0.75 -0.23
C ASP A 195 12.21 2.22 -0.44
N ALA A 196 12.71 2.81 -1.52
CA ALA A 196 12.48 4.21 -1.86
C ALA A 196 11.22 4.46 -2.70
N LEU A 197 10.46 3.41 -3.05
CA LEU A 197 9.34 3.48 -4.00
C LEU A 197 8.32 4.58 -3.66
N PRO A 198 7.90 4.79 -2.38
CA PRO A 198 6.91 5.82 -2.08
C PRO A 198 7.33 7.24 -2.50
N VAL A 199 8.63 7.51 -2.56
CA VAL A 199 9.16 8.82 -3.00
C VAL A 199 9.59 8.80 -4.47
N VAL A 200 10.15 7.70 -4.96
CA VAL A 200 10.56 7.57 -6.37
C VAL A 200 9.35 7.66 -7.30
N LEU A 201 8.22 7.07 -6.92
CA LEU A 201 6.97 7.08 -7.70
C LEU A 201 6.23 8.43 -7.65
N MET A 202 6.67 9.40 -6.83
CA MET A 202 6.19 10.78 -6.91
C MET A 202 6.61 11.46 -8.23
N ASP A 203 7.70 10.97 -8.86
CA ASP A 203 8.10 11.41 -10.19
C ASP A 203 7.22 10.73 -11.25
N GLU A 204 6.46 11.53 -12.01
CA GLU A 204 5.52 11.02 -12.99
C GLU A 204 6.23 10.31 -14.15
N ASP A 205 7.42 10.75 -14.57
CA ASP A 205 8.18 10.06 -15.60
C ASP A 205 8.58 8.65 -15.15
N ILE A 206 9.02 8.50 -13.89
CA ILE A 206 9.33 7.20 -13.31
C ILE A 206 8.08 6.33 -13.19
N ARG A 207 6.96 6.92 -12.74
CA ARG A 207 5.69 6.19 -12.61
C ARG A 207 5.25 5.58 -13.95
N LEU A 208 5.41 6.32 -15.05
CA LEU A 208 5.12 5.84 -16.40
C LEU A 208 6.13 4.80 -16.94
N ARG A 209 7.19 4.48 -16.19
CA ARG A 209 8.18 3.44 -16.52
C ARG A 209 8.05 2.18 -15.67
N THR A 210 7.12 2.17 -14.75
CA THR A 210 6.90 1.02 -13.86
C THR A 210 5.94 0.03 -14.50
N GLY A 211 6.15 -1.26 -14.21
CA GLY A 211 5.14 -2.27 -14.45
C GLY A 211 4.00 -2.21 -13.41
N ASP A 212 3.22 -3.27 -13.31
CA ASP A 212 2.17 -3.37 -12.29
C ASP A 212 2.79 -3.46 -10.88
N LEU A 213 2.86 -2.30 -10.21
CA LEU A 213 3.33 -2.19 -8.83
C LEU A 213 2.12 -2.07 -7.89
N ILE A 214 2.16 -2.84 -6.80
CA ILE A 214 1.11 -2.81 -5.76
C ILE A 214 1.26 -1.58 -4.85
N THR A 215 2.42 -0.92 -4.88
CA THR A 215 2.74 0.23 -4.03
C THR A 215 2.30 1.56 -4.66
N GLU A 216 1.94 2.52 -3.81
CA GLU A 216 1.57 3.87 -4.23
C GLU A 216 2.57 4.93 -3.73
N PRO A 217 2.73 6.05 -4.47
CA PRO A 217 3.54 7.16 -4.00
C PRO A 217 2.90 7.86 -2.79
N TYR A 218 3.72 8.52 -1.99
CA TYR A 218 3.19 9.52 -1.06
C TYR A 218 2.58 10.69 -1.84
N SER A 219 1.42 11.19 -1.39
CA SER A 219 0.84 12.40 -1.97
C SER A 219 1.67 13.63 -1.58
N GLN A 220 1.70 14.66 -2.44
CA GLN A 220 2.41 15.90 -2.14
C GLN A 220 1.85 16.56 -0.87
N GLU A 221 0.53 16.55 -0.68
CA GLU A 221 -0.11 17.09 0.53
C GLU A 221 0.35 16.36 1.80
N PHE A 222 0.49 15.03 1.75
CA PHE A 222 1.03 14.23 2.84
C PHE A 222 2.48 14.62 3.17
N VAL A 223 3.31 14.75 2.15
CA VAL A 223 4.71 15.17 2.31
C VAL A 223 4.78 16.54 2.97
N ASP A 224 4.07 17.52 2.45
CA ASP A 224 4.10 18.91 2.97
C ASP A 224 3.61 18.99 4.41
N THR A 225 2.65 18.14 4.80
CA THR A 225 2.04 18.17 6.14
C THR A 225 2.89 17.48 7.20
N TYR A 226 3.55 16.34 6.88
CA TYR A 226 4.15 15.45 7.87
C TYR A 226 5.66 15.29 7.78
N ILE A 227 6.24 15.50 6.60
CA ILE A 227 7.67 15.24 6.34
C ILE A 227 8.41 16.55 6.10
N GLY A 228 7.88 17.40 5.24
CA GLY A 228 8.50 18.58 4.71
C GLY A 228 9.22 18.32 3.38
N SER A 229 8.99 19.20 2.40
CA SER A 229 9.57 19.05 1.06
C SER A 229 11.09 19.08 1.08
N GLU A 230 11.71 19.85 1.98
CA GLU A 230 13.17 19.90 2.16
C GLU A 230 13.75 18.55 2.61
N ASN A 231 13.03 17.80 3.43
CA ASN A 231 13.44 16.47 3.87
C ASN A 231 13.32 15.43 2.75
N ILE A 232 12.31 15.55 1.89
CA ILE A 232 12.19 14.70 0.69
C ILE A 232 13.32 15.00 -0.30
N GLU A 233 13.67 16.27 -0.54
CA GLU A 233 14.82 16.61 -1.39
C GLU A 233 16.14 16.08 -0.79
N ALA A 234 16.30 16.13 0.52
CA ALA A 234 17.44 15.50 1.18
C ALA A 234 17.42 13.95 0.99
N PHE A 235 16.26 13.31 1.14
CA PHE A 235 16.09 11.88 0.89
C PHE A 235 16.47 11.49 -0.55
N LYS A 236 16.11 12.28 -1.55
CA LYS A 236 16.46 12.03 -2.96
C LYS A 236 17.98 12.02 -3.21
N THR A 237 18.78 12.51 -2.27
CA THR A 237 20.25 12.42 -2.35
C THR A 237 20.83 11.12 -1.79
N THR A 238 20.02 10.27 -1.18
CA THR A 238 20.44 8.98 -0.59
C THR A 238 20.77 7.94 -1.68
N GLU A 239 21.62 6.97 -1.31
CA GLU A 239 21.99 5.91 -2.26
C GLU A 239 20.79 5.02 -2.59
N ILE A 240 19.95 4.66 -1.60
CA ILE A 240 18.75 3.85 -1.83
C ILE A 240 17.79 4.53 -2.84
N TYR A 241 17.59 5.84 -2.74
CA TYR A 241 16.75 6.55 -3.71
C TYR A 241 17.36 6.50 -5.12
N LYS A 242 18.65 6.79 -5.25
CA LYS A 242 19.34 6.79 -6.54
C LYS A 242 19.31 5.43 -7.22
N ASP A 243 19.57 4.35 -6.47
CA ASP A 243 19.56 2.99 -6.99
C ASP A 243 18.18 2.61 -7.54
N PHE A 244 17.10 2.91 -6.79
CA PHE A 244 15.74 2.66 -7.25
C PHE A 244 15.36 3.54 -8.45
N TYR A 245 15.69 4.83 -8.40
CA TYR A 245 15.42 5.77 -9.48
C TYR A 245 16.10 5.35 -10.78
N GLU A 246 17.40 5.07 -10.73
CA GLU A 246 18.17 4.63 -11.91
C GLU A 246 17.69 3.29 -12.47
N SER A 247 17.34 2.35 -11.59
CA SER A 247 16.80 1.06 -11.99
C SER A 247 15.50 1.22 -12.79
N LEU A 248 14.55 2.00 -12.29
CA LEU A 248 13.27 2.22 -12.95
C LEU A 248 13.40 3.11 -14.18
N HIS A 249 14.29 4.10 -14.17
CA HIS A 249 14.51 5.01 -15.30
C HIS A 249 15.03 4.28 -16.57
N ARG A 250 15.64 3.11 -16.41
CA ARG A 250 16.08 2.27 -17.53
C ARG A 250 14.93 1.61 -18.28
N ASN A 251 13.76 1.50 -17.67
CA ASN A 251 12.61 0.89 -18.31
C ASN A 251 12.04 1.81 -19.39
N GLU A 252 11.42 1.21 -20.39
CA GLU A 252 10.70 1.95 -21.41
C GLU A 252 9.53 2.71 -20.79
N LYS A 253 9.36 3.97 -21.21
CA LYS A 253 8.24 4.80 -20.78
C LYS A 253 6.96 4.34 -21.49
N GLN A 254 5.96 3.99 -20.71
CA GLN A 254 4.63 3.67 -21.22
C GLN A 254 3.94 4.93 -21.76
N ASN A 255 3.17 4.79 -22.81
CA ASN A 255 2.20 5.80 -23.19
C ASN A 255 0.96 5.73 -22.26
N ASP A 256 0.14 6.78 -22.29
CA ASP A 256 -1.01 6.89 -21.37
C ASP A 256 -2.00 5.73 -21.51
N ALA A 257 -2.22 5.22 -22.73
CA ALA A 257 -3.15 4.13 -22.95
C ALA A 257 -2.65 2.81 -22.32
N VAL A 258 -1.37 2.48 -22.54
CA VAL A 258 -0.74 1.28 -21.97
C VAL A 258 -0.65 1.39 -20.45
N TYR A 259 -0.31 2.58 -19.95
CA TYR A 259 -0.31 2.84 -18.52
C TYR A 259 -1.69 2.62 -17.88
N ASP A 260 -2.74 3.19 -18.50
CA ASP A 260 -4.12 3.04 -18.01
C ASP A 260 -4.60 1.58 -18.05
N LEU A 261 -4.21 0.83 -19.08
CA LEU A 261 -4.55 -0.59 -19.20
C LEU A 261 -3.90 -1.43 -18.10
N ILE A 262 -2.60 -1.24 -17.86
CA ILE A 262 -1.83 -2.03 -16.89
C ILE A 262 -2.21 -1.67 -15.45
N HIS A 263 -2.32 -0.37 -15.14
CA HIS A 263 -2.48 0.08 -13.76
C HIS A 263 -3.93 0.22 -13.32
N PHE A 264 -4.84 0.55 -14.24
CA PHE A 264 -6.25 0.76 -13.92
C PHE A 264 -7.16 -0.27 -14.58
N GLN A 265 -6.62 -1.24 -15.33
CA GLN A 265 -7.39 -2.17 -16.15
C GLN A 265 -8.43 -1.46 -17.05
N TYR A 266 -8.11 -0.23 -17.47
CA TYR A 266 -8.97 0.57 -18.33
C TYR A 266 -8.53 0.48 -19.79
N TYR A 267 -9.43 0.01 -20.65
CA TYR A 267 -9.23 -0.08 -22.10
C TYR A 267 -9.95 1.06 -22.83
N ASN A 268 -9.20 2.00 -23.42
CA ASN A 268 -9.74 3.05 -24.26
C ASN A 268 -9.79 2.58 -25.73
N ARG A 269 -11.00 2.38 -26.26
CA ARG A 269 -11.22 1.87 -27.63
C ARG A 269 -10.65 2.76 -28.73
N GLU A 270 -10.48 4.06 -28.46
CA GLU A 270 -9.97 5.04 -29.43
C GLU A 270 -8.44 5.03 -29.54
N LYS A 271 -7.75 4.28 -28.66
CA LYS A 271 -6.31 4.29 -28.51
C LYS A 271 -5.62 3.00 -29.01
N MET A 272 -6.21 2.34 -30.01
CA MET A 272 -5.67 1.06 -30.52
C MET A 272 -4.24 1.18 -31.02
N ASP A 273 -3.90 2.26 -31.73
CA ASP A 273 -2.55 2.47 -32.28
C ASP A 273 -1.51 2.63 -31.14
N ASP A 274 -1.89 3.29 -30.04
CA ASP A 274 -1.03 3.46 -28.86
C ASP A 274 -0.73 2.09 -28.19
N TYR A 275 -1.74 1.21 -28.07
CA TYR A 275 -1.53 -0.15 -27.57
C TYR A 275 -0.65 -0.97 -28.48
N MET A 276 -0.89 -0.91 -29.80
CA MET A 276 -0.10 -1.68 -30.78
C MET A 276 1.36 -1.26 -30.80
N ALA A 277 1.65 0.04 -30.61
CA ALA A 277 3.02 0.55 -30.55
C ALA A 277 3.83 -0.03 -29.38
N GLN A 278 3.19 -0.33 -28.27
CA GLN A 278 3.83 -0.84 -27.04
C GLN A 278 3.22 -2.17 -26.55
N LEU A 279 2.70 -2.99 -27.45
CA LEU A 279 2.07 -4.27 -27.11
C LEU A 279 3.00 -5.21 -26.34
N HIS A 280 4.31 -5.08 -26.52
CA HIS A 280 5.31 -5.89 -25.80
C HIS A 280 5.37 -5.59 -24.31
N LEU A 281 4.89 -4.43 -23.84
CA LEU A 281 4.78 -4.08 -22.42
C LEU A 281 3.53 -4.66 -21.76
N CYS A 282 2.50 -5.00 -22.56
CA CYS A 282 1.26 -5.56 -22.05
C CYS A 282 1.42 -7.04 -21.69
N SER A 283 0.89 -7.43 -20.54
CA SER A 283 0.83 -8.83 -20.11
C SER A 283 -0.04 -9.68 -21.02
N PHE A 284 -0.01 -11.00 -20.85
CA PHE A 284 -0.89 -11.88 -21.61
C PHE A 284 -2.38 -11.63 -21.25
N THR A 285 -2.68 -11.33 -20.00
CA THR A 285 -4.02 -10.99 -19.54
C THR A 285 -4.54 -9.69 -20.15
N ASP A 286 -3.68 -8.64 -20.23
CA ASP A 286 -4.01 -7.40 -20.92
C ASP A 286 -4.37 -7.64 -22.39
N ARG A 287 -3.60 -8.48 -23.07
CA ARG A 287 -3.81 -8.81 -24.49
C ARG A 287 -5.11 -9.61 -24.69
N ILE A 288 -5.47 -10.50 -23.76
CA ILE A 288 -6.78 -11.18 -23.78
C ILE A 288 -7.90 -10.17 -23.73
N ALA A 289 -7.86 -9.25 -22.78
CA ALA A 289 -8.89 -8.21 -22.63
C ALA A 289 -9.00 -7.34 -23.89
N MET A 290 -7.86 -6.85 -24.40
CA MET A 290 -7.80 -6.06 -25.63
C MET A 290 -8.45 -6.80 -26.81
N CYS A 291 -8.10 -8.08 -27.02
CA CYS A 291 -8.66 -8.86 -28.12
C CYS A 291 -10.18 -8.97 -28.01
N LEU A 292 -10.73 -9.22 -26.81
CA LEU A 292 -12.17 -9.31 -26.61
C LEU A 292 -12.86 -7.98 -26.87
N TYR A 293 -12.31 -6.87 -26.41
CA TYR A 293 -12.86 -5.53 -26.68
C TYR A 293 -12.86 -5.14 -28.16
N THR A 294 -11.94 -5.68 -28.96
CA THR A 294 -11.92 -5.43 -30.42
C THR A 294 -13.02 -6.18 -31.17
N ILE A 295 -13.58 -7.25 -30.61
CA ILE A 295 -14.63 -8.03 -31.28
C ILE A 295 -15.94 -7.25 -31.32
N SER A 296 -16.33 -6.62 -30.22
CA SER A 296 -17.61 -5.92 -30.12
C SER A 296 -17.56 -4.74 -29.17
N VAL A 297 -18.17 -3.65 -29.60
CA VAL A 297 -18.40 -2.46 -28.75
C VAL A 297 -19.39 -2.73 -27.61
N LYS A 298 -20.14 -3.83 -27.68
CA LYS A 298 -21.11 -4.25 -26.67
C LYS A 298 -20.42 -4.74 -25.39
N ILE A 299 -19.18 -5.25 -25.48
CA ILE A 299 -18.43 -5.79 -24.33
C ILE A 299 -18.01 -4.63 -23.44
N SER A 300 -18.51 -4.58 -22.21
CA SER A 300 -18.23 -3.52 -21.24
C SER A 300 -17.15 -3.90 -20.23
N HIS A 301 -17.16 -5.17 -19.77
CA HIS A 301 -16.22 -5.69 -18.79
C HIS A 301 -15.65 -7.03 -19.21
N VAL A 302 -14.38 -7.28 -18.87
CA VAL A 302 -13.70 -8.57 -19.13
C VAL A 302 -12.98 -9.00 -17.86
N PHE A 303 -13.24 -10.25 -17.44
CA PHE A 303 -12.62 -10.88 -16.26
C PHE A 303 -11.67 -11.97 -16.72
N VAL A 304 -10.39 -11.77 -16.45
CA VAL A 304 -9.33 -12.71 -16.81
C VAL A 304 -8.72 -13.27 -15.55
N ASP A 305 -8.48 -14.58 -15.52
CA ASP A 305 -7.83 -15.32 -14.42
C ASP A 305 -8.49 -15.16 -13.04
N GLY A 306 -9.74 -14.65 -13.01
CA GLY A 306 -10.47 -14.40 -11.77
C GLY A 306 -9.91 -13.31 -10.86
N ILE A 307 -8.91 -12.57 -11.34
CA ILE A 307 -8.22 -11.53 -10.60
C ILE A 307 -8.32 -10.18 -11.32
N HIS A 308 -8.15 -10.19 -12.66
CA HIS A 308 -8.06 -8.98 -13.45
C HIS A 308 -9.43 -8.62 -14.03
N TRP A 309 -9.93 -7.46 -13.64
CA TRP A 309 -11.18 -6.91 -14.12
C TRP A 309 -10.94 -5.68 -15.01
N TYR A 310 -11.00 -5.89 -16.31
CA TYR A 310 -10.89 -4.83 -17.29
C TYR A 310 -12.25 -4.21 -17.58
N HIS A 311 -12.25 -2.90 -17.84
CA HIS A 311 -13.44 -2.11 -18.19
C HIS A 311 -13.12 -1.13 -19.30
N SER A 312 -14.15 -0.72 -20.08
CA SER A 312 -13.99 0.16 -21.25
C SER A 312 -14.91 1.37 -21.26
N ASP A 313 -15.76 1.56 -20.26
CA ASP A 313 -16.80 2.58 -20.22
C ASP A 313 -16.38 3.85 -19.45
N VAL A 314 -15.73 3.72 -18.31
CA VAL A 314 -15.27 4.85 -17.50
C VAL A 314 -13.91 4.54 -16.91
N LYS A 315 -12.96 5.46 -17.01
CA LYS A 315 -11.70 5.37 -16.26
C LYS A 315 -12.01 5.59 -14.78
N SER A 316 -11.84 4.57 -13.96
CA SER A 316 -11.98 4.70 -12.51
C SER A 316 -10.88 5.59 -11.96
N SER A 317 -11.25 6.62 -11.20
CA SER A 317 -10.29 7.48 -10.51
C SER A 317 -9.74 6.84 -9.23
N ASN A 318 -10.32 5.72 -8.80
CA ASN A 318 -9.91 4.99 -7.61
C ASN A 318 -9.28 3.68 -8.05
N ASN A 319 -8.16 3.34 -7.41
CA ASN A 319 -7.51 2.03 -7.49
C ASN A 319 -8.41 0.93 -6.89
N ASP A 320 -9.62 0.78 -7.39
CA ASP A 320 -10.50 -0.35 -7.06
C ASP A 320 -10.01 -1.63 -7.77
N LYS A 321 -8.70 -1.91 -7.65
CA LYS A 321 -8.09 -3.22 -7.98
C LYS A 321 -8.64 -4.35 -7.11
N SER A 322 -9.57 -4.06 -6.21
CA SER A 322 -10.02 -4.97 -5.15
C SER A 322 -11.43 -5.51 -5.32
N ILE A 323 -12.08 -5.37 -6.46
CA ILE A 323 -13.27 -6.19 -6.68
C ILE A 323 -12.80 -7.58 -7.06
N THR A 324 -12.39 -8.33 -6.05
CA THR A 324 -12.32 -9.78 -6.13
C THR A 324 -13.76 -10.29 -6.20
N VAL A 325 -14.35 -10.23 -7.37
CA VAL A 325 -15.52 -11.05 -7.66
C VAL A 325 -14.99 -12.47 -7.58
N GLY A 326 -15.38 -13.22 -6.55
CA GLY A 326 -14.88 -14.57 -6.39
C GLY A 326 -15.19 -15.37 -7.67
N LEU A 327 -14.17 -15.98 -8.27
CA LEU A 327 -14.30 -16.89 -9.42
C LEU A 327 -15.47 -17.87 -9.23
N SER A 328 -15.66 -18.39 -8.02
CA SER A 328 -16.77 -19.27 -7.64
C SER A 328 -18.13 -18.72 -8.04
N TYR A 329 -18.33 -17.40 -8.02
CA TYR A 329 -19.62 -16.82 -8.37
C TYR A 329 -19.96 -16.97 -9.85
N PHE A 330 -19.01 -16.76 -10.75
CA PHE A 330 -19.22 -16.95 -12.18
C PHE A 330 -19.26 -18.45 -12.56
N GLU A 331 -18.46 -19.26 -11.91
CA GLU A 331 -18.49 -20.72 -12.09
C GLU A 331 -19.85 -21.28 -11.69
N ASP A 332 -20.38 -20.90 -10.53
CA ASP A 332 -21.72 -21.30 -10.08
C ASP A 332 -22.81 -20.81 -11.03
N PHE A 333 -22.67 -19.57 -11.55
CA PHE A 333 -23.64 -19.03 -12.50
C PHE A 333 -23.70 -19.80 -13.82
N PHE A 334 -22.60 -20.43 -14.24
CA PHE A 334 -22.53 -21.24 -15.46
C PHE A 334 -22.65 -22.74 -15.20
N SER A 335 -22.79 -23.21 -13.95
CA SER A 335 -22.80 -24.63 -13.59
C SER A 335 -23.97 -25.40 -14.23
N ASP A 336 -25.13 -24.75 -14.39
CA ASP A 336 -26.37 -25.36 -14.83
C ASP A 336 -26.64 -25.21 -16.34
N THR A 337 -25.64 -24.82 -17.14
CA THR A 337 -25.87 -24.55 -18.57
C THR A 337 -24.71 -25.03 -19.45
N GLU A 338 -25.09 -25.63 -20.60
CA GLU A 338 -24.15 -25.94 -21.67
C GLU A 338 -23.84 -24.71 -22.59
N ASN A 339 -24.60 -23.62 -22.41
CA ASN A 339 -24.47 -22.43 -23.23
C ASN A 339 -23.52 -21.44 -22.60
N ASP A 340 -22.41 -21.20 -23.24
CA ASP A 340 -21.35 -20.28 -22.80
C ASP A 340 -21.60 -18.80 -23.17
N PHE A 341 -22.64 -18.51 -23.97
CA PHE A 341 -22.86 -17.18 -24.54
C PHE A 341 -24.25 -16.62 -24.25
N ASN A 342 -24.32 -15.27 -24.14
CA ASN A 342 -25.57 -14.51 -24.03
C ASN A 342 -26.48 -14.92 -22.85
N LYS A 343 -25.93 -15.33 -21.73
CA LYS A 343 -26.69 -15.64 -20.55
C LYS A 343 -27.12 -14.35 -19.83
N CYS A 344 -28.45 -14.19 -19.62
CA CYS A 344 -28.97 -13.02 -18.89
C CYS A 344 -28.39 -12.95 -17.47
N TYR A 345 -27.84 -11.79 -17.13
CA TYR A 345 -27.22 -11.50 -15.86
C TYR A 345 -27.65 -10.10 -15.40
N TYR A 346 -28.62 -10.01 -14.48
CA TYR A 346 -29.28 -8.75 -14.12
C TYR A 346 -29.74 -7.95 -15.34
N ASN A 347 -29.14 -6.77 -15.56
CA ASN A 347 -29.48 -5.87 -16.68
C ASN A 347 -28.53 -5.99 -17.87
N VAL A 348 -27.62 -6.95 -17.86
CA VAL A 348 -26.60 -7.20 -18.89
C VAL A 348 -26.64 -8.68 -19.31
N PHE A 349 -25.80 -9.01 -20.26
CA PHE A 349 -25.55 -10.40 -20.63
C PHE A 349 -24.15 -10.80 -20.19
N LEU A 350 -23.98 -12.03 -19.75
CA LEU A 350 -22.70 -12.62 -19.41
C LEU A 350 -22.37 -13.74 -20.37
N SER A 351 -21.14 -13.77 -20.84
CA SER A 351 -20.59 -14.84 -21.68
C SER A 351 -19.25 -15.29 -21.11
N ARG A 352 -18.83 -16.50 -21.50
CA ARG A 352 -17.49 -17.02 -21.19
C ARG A 352 -16.85 -17.69 -22.39
N CYS A 353 -15.53 -17.69 -22.42
CA CYS A 353 -14.74 -18.52 -23.33
C CYS A 353 -13.55 -19.12 -22.59
N GLN A 354 -13.02 -20.22 -23.10
CA GLN A 354 -11.85 -20.87 -22.50
C GLN A 354 -10.58 -20.48 -23.25
N ILE A 355 -9.59 -19.97 -22.54
CA ILE A 355 -8.28 -19.59 -23.05
C ILE A 355 -7.23 -20.29 -22.20
N ASN A 356 -6.36 -21.09 -22.82
CA ASN A 356 -5.32 -21.86 -22.13
C ASN A 356 -5.82 -22.67 -20.91
N GLY A 357 -6.99 -23.28 -21.04
CA GLY A 357 -7.61 -24.10 -19.98
C GLY A 357 -8.40 -23.31 -18.92
N ASN A 358 -8.26 -22.01 -18.84
CA ASN A 358 -8.96 -21.14 -17.90
C ASN A 358 -10.15 -20.46 -18.55
N TYR A 359 -11.21 -20.23 -17.78
CA TYR A 359 -12.34 -19.45 -18.24
C TYR A 359 -12.06 -17.96 -18.10
N THR A 360 -12.35 -17.23 -19.20
CA THR A 360 -12.46 -15.78 -19.25
C THR A 360 -13.92 -15.40 -19.37
N TYR A 361 -14.41 -14.56 -18.47
CA TYR A 361 -15.81 -14.12 -18.45
C TYR A 361 -15.87 -12.67 -18.96
N PHE A 362 -16.97 -12.31 -19.63
CA PHE A 362 -17.16 -10.94 -20.09
C PHE A 362 -18.63 -10.54 -20.11
N GLU A 363 -18.88 -9.32 -19.68
CA GLU A 363 -20.20 -8.69 -19.67
C GLU A 363 -20.39 -7.89 -20.95
N HIS A 364 -21.61 -7.90 -21.47
CA HIS A 364 -21.99 -7.10 -22.62
C HIS A 364 -23.42 -6.57 -22.48
N ASN A 365 -23.64 -5.35 -22.98
CA ASN A 365 -24.90 -4.62 -22.80
C ASN A 365 -26.01 -5.14 -23.71
N GLU A 366 -25.66 -5.77 -24.84
CA GLU A 366 -26.57 -6.36 -25.82
C GLU A 366 -26.11 -7.76 -26.20
N MET A 367 -27.04 -8.61 -26.63
CA MET A 367 -26.68 -9.96 -27.09
C MET A 367 -25.65 -9.92 -28.21
N LEU A 368 -24.65 -10.76 -28.11
CA LEU A 368 -23.69 -10.99 -29.19
C LEU A 368 -24.37 -11.71 -30.34
N SER A 369 -24.13 -11.28 -31.55
CA SER A 369 -24.55 -11.95 -32.78
C SER A 369 -23.78 -13.25 -33.00
N ALA A 370 -24.27 -14.11 -33.86
CA ALA A 370 -23.60 -15.36 -34.21
C ALA A 370 -22.17 -15.13 -34.74
N ASN A 371 -21.95 -14.06 -35.55
CA ASN A 371 -20.63 -13.71 -36.06
C ASN A 371 -19.69 -13.26 -34.95
N GLU A 372 -20.15 -12.43 -33.98
CA GLU A 372 -19.34 -12.01 -32.83
C GLU A 372 -18.95 -13.21 -31.97
N ILE A 373 -19.85 -14.16 -31.76
CA ILE A 373 -19.58 -15.40 -31.02
C ILE A 373 -18.51 -16.24 -31.73
N GLU A 374 -18.61 -16.39 -33.05
CA GLU A 374 -17.58 -17.11 -33.82
C GLU A 374 -16.22 -16.41 -33.77
N CYS A 375 -16.19 -15.08 -33.80
CA CYS A 375 -14.96 -14.31 -33.59
C CYS A 375 -14.36 -14.56 -32.19
N VAL A 376 -15.17 -14.58 -31.13
CA VAL A 376 -14.71 -14.90 -29.76
C VAL A 376 -14.06 -16.29 -29.72
N LYS A 377 -14.74 -17.31 -30.29
CA LYS A 377 -14.21 -18.69 -30.32
C LYS A 377 -12.88 -18.77 -31.09
N LEU A 378 -12.79 -18.10 -32.22
CA LEU A 378 -11.57 -18.06 -33.03
C LEU A 378 -10.42 -17.42 -32.25
N ILE A 379 -10.64 -16.24 -31.67
CA ILE A 379 -9.63 -15.54 -30.88
C ILE A 379 -9.20 -16.36 -29.67
N ALA A 380 -10.15 -16.95 -28.94
CA ALA A 380 -9.85 -17.80 -27.80
C ALA A 380 -8.96 -19.00 -28.18
N SER A 381 -9.24 -19.64 -29.34
CA SER A 381 -8.40 -20.71 -29.87
C SER A 381 -6.99 -20.22 -30.25
N GLN A 382 -6.88 -19.08 -30.91
CA GLN A 382 -5.59 -18.48 -31.29
C GLN A 382 -4.74 -18.11 -30.07
N LEU A 383 -5.35 -17.48 -29.06
CA LEU A 383 -4.66 -17.11 -27.82
C LEU A 383 -4.22 -18.35 -27.02
N SER A 384 -5.03 -19.42 -27.01
CA SER A 384 -4.64 -20.70 -26.38
C SER A 384 -3.45 -21.35 -27.09
N ASN A 385 -3.40 -21.30 -28.42
CA ASN A 385 -2.28 -21.80 -29.19
C ASN A 385 -0.99 -20.99 -28.91
N LEU A 386 -1.10 -19.67 -28.86
CA LEU A 386 0.01 -18.77 -28.54
C LEU A 386 0.58 -19.03 -27.13
N ALA A 387 -0.30 -19.19 -26.13
CA ALA A 387 0.12 -19.52 -24.77
C ALA A 387 0.91 -20.85 -24.73
N ASN A 388 0.39 -21.89 -25.39
CA ASN A 388 1.07 -23.19 -25.47
C ASN A 388 2.43 -23.11 -26.18
N GLU A 389 2.58 -22.28 -27.20
CA GLU A 389 3.86 -22.07 -27.89
C GLU A 389 4.86 -21.36 -26.96
N MET A 390 4.41 -20.34 -26.24
CA MET A 390 5.23 -19.64 -25.24
C MET A 390 5.71 -20.60 -24.15
N ASP A 391 4.83 -21.42 -23.58
CA ASP A 391 5.19 -22.39 -22.55
C ASP A 391 6.22 -23.42 -23.04
N ARG A 392 6.07 -23.91 -24.27
CA ARG A 392 7.06 -24.81 -24.89
C ARG A 392 8.41 -24.13 -25.07
N TYR A 393 8.43 -22.89 -25.51
CA TYR A 393 9.66 -22.12 -25.70
C TYR A 393 10.38 -21.90 -24.36
N PHE A 394 9.68 -21.46 -23.32
CA PHE A 394 10.26 -21.29 -21.98
C PHE A 394 10.77 -22.62 -21.40
N SER A 395 10.03 -23.70 -21.53
CA SER A 395 10.45 -25.02 -21.08
C SER A 395 11.73 -25.49 -21.78
N SER A 396 11.87 -25.17 -23.06
CA SER A 396 13.09 -25.48 -23.82
C SER A 396 14.32 -24.68 -23.36
N LEU A 397 14.11 -23.39 -23.04
CA LEU A 397 15.17 -22.52 -22.52
C LEU A 397 15.66 -22.97 -21.14
N VAL A 398 14.73 -23.30 -20.24
CA VAL A 398 15.08 -23.83 -18.91
C VAL A 398 15.86 -25.13 -19.01
N SER A 399 15.39 -26.04 -19.85
CA SER A 399 16.07 -27.32 -20.07
C SER A 399 17.47 -27.16 -20.66
N SER A 400 17.69 -26.20 -21.55
CA SER A 400 19.01 -25.90 -22.13
C SER A 400 19.98 -25.31 -21.09
N LYS A 401 19.52 -24.44 -20.20
CA LYS A 401 20.35 -23.89 -19.10
C LYS A 401 20.75 -24.94 -18.08
N LEU A 402 19.82 -25.80 -17.65
CA LEU A 402 20.13 -26.89 -16.71
C LEU A 402 21.15 -27.90 -17.25
N ASN A 403 21.22 -28.08 -18.57
CA ASN A 403 22.20 -28.93 -19.19
C ASN A 403 23.59 -28.26 -19.35
N HIS A 404 23.67 -26.94 -19.35
CA HIS A 404 24.92 -26.18 -19.37
C HIS A 404 25.58 -26.08 -17.99
N ASP A 405 24.79 -26.03 -16.92
CA ASP A 405 25.32 -25.96 -15.55
C ASP A 405 25.79 -27.34 -14.99
N ASN A 406 25.54 -28.42 -15.73
CA ASN A 406 25.98 -29.79 -15.38
C ASN A 406 27.17 -30.29 -16.22
N GLN A 407 27.83 -29.46 -17.03
CA GLN A 407 29.07 -29.71 -17.72
C GLN A 407 30.23 -28.84 -17.17
#